data_1d5cb73fbe24fcdc1b672693e562372a
#
_entry.id   1d5cb73fbe24fcdc1b672693e562372a
#
_cell.length_a   1.000
_cell.length_b   1.000
_cell.length_c   1.000
_cell.angle_alpha   90.00
_cell.angle_beta   90.00
_cell.angle_gamma   90.00
#
_symmetry.space_group_name_H-M   'P 1'
#
loop_
_entity.id
_entity.type
_entity.pdbx_description
1 polymer ?
#
loop_
_entity_poly.entity_id
_entity_poly.type
_entity_poly.pdbx_seq_one_letter_code
_entity_poly.pdbx_strand_id
1 'polypeptide(L)'
;MREIRFRVWVKFLQEMQNVQCLNMGNSVITDGYDYPIEADAVYLMQFTGLKDKNGVDIYEGDVVMATVTIQVSDDAEFSHYNSHEDGTRTKHCGKPKPCFIEYTNEGYVAKHSTGNSIPFWIGGVDKYEVIGNIYENPELIRGDTK
;
A
#
# COMPACT_ATOMS: atom_id res chain seq x y z
N MET A 1 0.74 20.46 6.88
CA MET A 1 1.65 20.14 5.74
C MET A 1 1.83 18.65 5.67
N ARG A 2 1.76 18.07 4.49
CA ARG A 2 1.98 16.62 4.31
C ARG A 2 3.45 16.30 4.53
N GLU A 3 3.73 15.33 5.39
CA GLU A 3 5.09 14.84 5.62
C GLU A 3 5.55 14.01 4.41
N ILE A 4 6.71 14.37 3.87
CA ILE A 4 7.32 13.66 2.74
C ILE A 4 8.52 12.88 3.29
N ARG A 5 8.40 11.55 3.31
CA ARG A 5 9.46 10.62 3.71
C ARG A 5 9.58 9.51 2.70
N PHE A 6 10.78 8.97 2.59
CA PHE A 6 11.08 7.84 1.72
C PHE A 6 11.84 6.77 2.49
N ARG A 7 11.68 5.55 2.05
CA ARG A 7 12.58 4.44 2.34
C ARG A 7 13.01 3.80 1.03
N VAL A 8 14.05 3.02 1.05
CA VAL A 8 14.61 2.38 -0.14
C VAL A 8 14.92 0.92 0.13
N TRP A 9 14.52 0.05 -0.80
CA TRP A 9 14.96 -1.34 -0.83
C TRP A 9 16.26 -1.43 -1.63
N VAL A 10 17.32 -1.89 -1.00
CA VAL A 10 18.63 -2.08 -1.64
C VAL A 10 18.73 -3.51 -2.12
N LYS A 11 18.59 -3.71 -3.42
CA LYS A 11 18.44 -5.01 -4.05
C LYS A 11 19.59 -5.97 -3.80
N PHE A 12 20.83 -5.50 -3.92
CA PHE A 12 22.00 -6.35 -3.73
C PHE A 12 22.31 -6.69 -2.26
N LEU A 13 21.85 -5.84 -1.33
CA LEU A 13 21.93 -6.11 0.11
C LEU A 13 20.72 -6.89 0.64
N GLN A 14 19.61 -6.91 -0.12
CA GLN A 14 18.34 -7.47 0.32
C GLN A 14 17.85 -6.82 1.64
N GLU A 15 17.97 -5.49 1.71
CA GLU A 15 17.76 -4.73 2.94
C GLU A 15 16.96 -3.46 2.71
N MET A 16 16.05 -3.15 3.64
CA MET A 16 15.30 -1.90 3.66
C MET A 16 16.07 -0.84 4.45
N GLN A 17 16.29 0.34 3.86
CA GLN A 17 17.00 1.44 4.49
C GLN A 17 16.17 2.73 4.45
N ASN A 18 16.33 3.56 5.47
CA ASN A 18 15.73 4.89 5.52
C ASN A 18 16.51 5.87 4.64
N VAL A 19 15.79 6.68 3.87
CA VAL A 19 16.38 7.70 3.03
C VAL A 19 16.60 8.98 3.85
N GLN A 20 17.81 9.46 3.86
CA GLN A 20 18.19 10.73 4.48
C GLN A 20 18.11 11.90 3.51
N CYS A 21 18.51 11.66 2.26
CA CYS A 21 18.51 12.70 1.23
C CYS A 21 18.26 12.08 -0.16
N LEU A 22 17.47 12.78 -0.96
CA LEU A 22 17.35 12.54 -2.40
C LEU A 22 18.19 13.58 -3.13
N ASN A 23 19.22 13.12 -3.83
CA ASN A 23 20.05 14.01 -4.62
C ASN A 23 19.42 14.23 -6.00
N MET A 24 19.31 15.48 -6.41
CA MET A 24 18.82 15.87 -7.74
C MET A 24 19.66 15.30 -8.90
N GLY A 25 20.85 14.76 -8.61
CA GLY A 25 21.70 14.04 -9.56
C GLY A 25 21.44 12.55 -9.68
N ASN A 26 20.23 12.09 -9.35
CA ASN A 26 19.78 10.69 -9.48
C ASN A 26 20.40 9.70 -8.49
N SER A 27 20.64 10.12 -7.26
CA SER A 27 21.07 9.20 -6.21
C SER A 27 20.23 9.34 -4.93
N VAL A 28 20.25 8.27 -4.12
CA VAL A 28 19.62 8.18 -2.81
C VAL A 28 20.69 8.01 -1.77
N ILE A 29 20.72 8.90 -0.79
CA ILE A 29 21.64 8.83 0.34
C ILE A 29 20.90 8.23 1.54
N THR A 30 21.42 7.14 2.04
CA THR A 30 21.02 6.49 3.27
C THR A 30 22.07 6.71 4.35
N ASP A 31 22.03 5.95 5.42
CA ASP A 31 22.97 6.06 6.52
C ASP A 31 24.42 5.66 6.09
N GLY A 32 25.13 6.62 5.49
CA GLY A 32 26.53 6.48 5.07
C GLY A 32 26.76 5.94 3.66
N TYR A 33 25.70 5.72 2.87
CA TYR A 33 25.82 5.18 1.51
C TYR A 33 25.08 6.06 0.51
N ASP A 34 25.64 6.17 -0.68
CA ASP A 34 25.06 6.86 -1.83
C ASP A 34 24.77 5.84 -2.95
N TYR A 35 23.50 5.66 -3.28
CA TYR A 35 23.06 4.67 -4.28
C TYR A 35 22.51 5.37 -5.52
N PRO A 36 22.98 5.02 -6.73
CA PRO A 36 22.36 5.51 -7.96
C PRO A 36 20.96 4.94 -8.16
N ILE A 37 19.99 5.78 -8.49
CA ILE A 37 18.59 5.36 -8.75
C ILE A 37 18.47 4.63 -10.09
N GLU A 38 19.30 5.00 -11.08
CA GLU A 38 19.15 4.53 -12.47
C GLU A 38 19.53 3.06 -12.73
N ALA A 39 20.17 2.39 -11.78
CA ALA A 39 20.79 1.08 -12.04
C ALA A 39 19.94 -0.12 -11.62
N ASP A 40 18.63 0.01 -11.40
CA ASP A 40 17.80 -1.05 -10.77
C ASP A 40 18.40 -1.59 -9.45
N ALA A 41 19.35 -0.84 -8.89
CA ALA A 41 20.03 -1.22 -7.67
C ALA A 41 19.16 -0.99 -6.43
N VAL A 42 18.24 -0.05 -6.53
CA VAL A 42 17.38 0.39 -5.43
C VAL A 42 15.95 0.64 -5.90
N TYR A 43 14.99 0.37 -5.02
CA TYR A 43 13.58 0.72 -5.22
C TYR A 43 13.16 1.73 -4.17
N LEU A 44 12.84 2.95 -4.62
CA LEU A 44 12.39 4.03 -3.77
C LEU A 44 10.91 3.88 -3.46
N MET A 45 10.55 4.05 -2.20
CA MET A 45 9.19 3.91 -1.70
C MET A 45 8.79 5.15 -0.90
N GLN A 46 7.75 5.83 -1.33
CA GLN A 46 7.25 7.03 -0.67
C GLN A 46 6.29 6.68 0.47
N PHE A 47 6.40 7.41 1.57
CA PHE A 47 5.42 7.38 2.66
C PHE A 47 4.06 7.90 2.19
N THR A 48 3.01 7.15 2.43
CA THR A 48 1.65 7.52 2.00
C THR A 48 1.03 8.65 2.81
N GLY A 49 1.59 8.95 3.97
CA GLY A 49 1.02 9.86 4.96
C GLY A 49 0.07 9.17 5.95
N LEU A 50 -0.13 7.86 5.82
CA LEU A 50 -1.03 7.08 6.66
C LEU A 50 -0.30 6.02 7.48
N LYS A 51 -0.91 5.66 8.59
CA LYS A 51 -0.48 4.55 9.45
C LYS A 51 -1.54 3.44 9.41
N ASP A 52 -1.10 2.24 9.66
CA ASP A 52 -2.01 1.11 9.82
C ASP A 52 -2.71 1.11 11.20
N LYS A 53 -3.57 0.12 11.43
CA LYS A 53 -4.29 -0.04 12.71
C LYS A 53 -3.38 -0.16 13.95
N ASN A 54 -2.12 -0.54 13.77
CA ASN A 54 -1.11 -0.70 14.82
C ASN A 54 -0.18 0.51 14.95
N GLY A 55 -0.40 1.57 14.16
CA GLY A 55 0.44 2.75 14.13
C GLY A 55 1.70 2.63 13.25
N VAL A 56 1.81 1.58 12.45
CA VAL A 56 2.92 1.36 11.50
C VAL A 56 2.74 2.26 10.29
N ASP A 57 3.80 2.96 9.90
CA ASP A 57 3.80 3.79 8.70
C ASP A 57 3.61 2.96 7.44
N ILE A 58 2.72 3.41 6.55
CA ILE A 58 2.44 2.72 5.29
C ILE A 58 3.18 3.42 4.16
N TYR A 59 3.98 2.65 3.43
CA TYR A 59 4.74 3.11 2.27
C TYR A 59 4.23 2.48 0.98
N GLU A 60 4.50 3.13 -0.13
CA GLU A 60 4.36 2.53 -1.45
C GLU A 60 5.12 1.19 -1.51
N GLY A 61 4.52 0.18 -2.12
CA GLY A 61 5.09 -1.17 -2.16
C GLY A 61 4.85 -2.03 -0.90
N ASP A 62 4.25 -1.47 0.17
CA ASP A 62 3.83 -2.29 1.30
C ASP A 62 2.71 -3.25 0.89
N VAL A 63 2.72 -4.43 1.50
CA VAL A 63 1.61 -5.36 1.45
C VAL A 63 0.79 -5.22 2.72
N VAL A 64 -0.49 -4.93 2.54
CA VAL A 64 -1.45 -4.75 3.63
C VAL A 64 -2.57 -5.78 3.53
N MET A 65 -3.04 -6.27 4.66
CA MET A 65 -4.32 -6.98 4.72
C MET A 65 -5.44 -5.96 4.64
N ALA A 66 -6.24 -6.04 3.59
CA ALA A 66 -7.34 -5.11 3.35
C ALA A 66 -8.67 -5.86 3.18
N THR A 67 -9.73 -5.31 3.76
CA THR A 67 -11.09 -5.76 3.51
C THR A 67 -11.67 -4.94 2.37
N VAL A 68 -12.03 -5.61 1.28
CA VAL A 68 -12.67 -4.95 0.14
C VAL A 68 -14.08 -4.52 0.53
N THR A 69 -14.32 -3.22 0.49
CA THR A 69 -15.65 -2.65 0.67
C THR A 69 -16.14 -2.17 -0.69
N ILE A 70 -17.25 -2.73 -1.18
CA ILE A 70 -17.87 -2.29 -2.43
C ILE A 70 -19.03 -1.38 -2.09
N GLN A 71 -19.10 -0.21 -2.73
CA GLN A 71 -20.32 0.59 -2.74
C GLN A 71 -21.33 -0.08 -3.65
N VAL A 72 -22.55 -0.26 -3.16
CA VAL A 72 -23.62 -0.93 -3.90
C VAL A 72 -24.72 0.09 -4.17
N SER A 73 -25.21 0.11 -5.42
CA SER A 73 -26.39 0.91 -5.77
C SER A 73 -27.63 0.34 -5.09
N ASP A 74 -28.65 1.20 -4.87
CA ASP A 74 -29.88 0.90 -4.14
C ASP A 74 -30.72 -0.26 -4.74
N ASP A 75 -30.39 -0.69 -5.95
CA ASP A 75 -31.16 -1.71 -6.70
C ASP A 75 -30.74 -3.16 -6.40
N ALA A 76 -29.77 -3.38 -5.52
CA ALA A 76 -29.29 -4.73 -5.23
C ALA A 76 -30.04 -5.34 -4.02
N GLU A 77 -30.87 -6.32 -4.27
CA GLU A 77 -31.51 -7.16 -3.24
C GLU A 77 -30.50 -8.04 -2.50
N PHE A 78 -29.83 -7.48 -1.48
CA PHE A 78 -28.96 -8.27 -0.60
C PHE A 78 -29.09 -7.87 0.87
N SER A 79 -29.24 -8.85 1.72
CA SER A 79 -29.64 -8.72 3.13
C SER A 79 -28.53 -8.44 4.14
N HIS A 80 -27.29 -8.10 3.70
CA HIS A 80 -26.16 -7.89 4.62
C HIS A 80 -25.38 -6.61 4.28
N TYR A 81 -26.00 -5.46 4.51
CA TYR A 81 -25.39 -4.15 4.29
C TYR A 81 -25.19 -3.39 5.61
N ASN A 82 -24.06 -2.73 5.73
CA ASN A 82 -23.91 -1.64 6.69
C ASN A 82 -24.35 -0.35 6.02
N SER A 83 -25.45 0.25 6.50
CA SER A 83 -25.90 1.56 6.05
C SER A 83 -25.14 2.64 6.83
N HIS A 84 -24.60 3.61 6.12
CA HIS A 84 -24.04 4.83 6.70
C HIS A 84 -25.11 5.92 6.81
N GLU A 85 -24.90 6.87 7.72
CA GLU A 85 -25.83 7.99 7.96
C GLU A 85 -26.01 8.89 6.73
N ASP A 86 -25.08 8.87 5.77
CA ASP A 86 -25.14 9.61 4.50
C ASP A 86 -25.96 8.91 3.40
N GLY A 87 -26.58 7.77 3.70
CA GLY A 87 -27.37 6.99 2.74
C GLY A 87 -26.57 6.06 1.84
N THR A 88 -25.23 6.02 1.98
CA THR A 88 -24.40 5.05 1.23
C THR A 88 -24.45 3.69 1.89
N ARG A 89 -24.57 2.64 1.08
CA ARG A 89 -24.53 1.25 1.52
C ARG A 89 -23.22 0.62 1.08
N THR A 90 -22.50 0.04 2.03
CA THR A 90 -21.24 -0.66 1.76
C THR A 90 -21.37 -2.14 2.09
N LYS A 91 -20.90 -2.99 1.21
CA LYS A 91 -20.79 -4.43 1.44
C LYS A 91 -19.34 -4.81 1.68
N HIS A 92 -19.09 -5.45 2.80
CA HIS A 92 -17.80 -6.10 3.02
C HIS A 92 -17.75 -7.39 2.21
N CYS A 93 -16.93 -7.41 1.16
CA CYS A 93 -16.80 -8.57 0.30
C CYS A 93 -15.69 -9.48 0.78
N GLY A 94 -16.07 -10.49 1.57
CA GLY A 94 -15.19 -11.60 1.89
C GLY A 94 -14.22 -11.34 3.05
N LYS A 95 -13.27 -12.27 3.19
CA LYS A 95 -12.19 -12.19 4.17
C LYS A 95 -11.16 -11.15 3.72
N PRO A 96 -10.43 -10.50 4.64
CA PRO A 96 -9.31 -9.65 4.30
C PRO A 96 -8.33 -10.37 3.38
N LYS A 97 -7.82 -9.67 2.37
CA LYS A 97 -6.87 -10.20 1.39
C LYS A 97 -5.62 -9.35 1.33
N PRO A 98 -4.47 -9.93 1.01
CA PRO A 98 -3.26 -9.17 0.81
C PRO A 98 -3.37 -8.30 -0.44
N CYS A 99 -3.13 -7.01 -0.26
CA CYS A 99 -3.09 -6.01 -1.31
C CYS A 99 -1.78 -5.22 -1.19
N PHE A 100 -1.17 -4.84 -2.29
CA PHE A 100 0.00 -3.97 -2.26
C PHE A 100 -0.38 -2.51 -2.56
N ILE A 101 0.35 -1.60 -1.95
CA ILE A 101 0.13 -0.15 -2.10
C ILE A 101 0.85 0.33 -3.34
N GLU A 102 0.12 0.92 -4.27
CA GLU A 102 0.62 1.50 -5.52
C GLU A 102 0.15 2.94 -5.68
N TYR A 103 0.99 3.80 -6.24
CA TYR A 103 0.61 5.16 -6.62
C TYR A 103 0.11 5.17 -8.07
N THR A 104 -1.07 5.71 -8.28
CA THR A 104 -1.71 5.83 -9.58
C THR A 104 -2.07 7.29 -9.88
N ASN A 105 -2.61 7.55 -11.07
CA ASN A 105 -3.12 8.89 -11.44
C ASN A 105 -4.21 9.40 -10.48
N GLU A 106 -4.88 8.50 -9.77
CA GLU A 106 -5.94 8.82 -8.81
C GLU A 106 -5.42 8.90 -7.36
N GLY A 107 -4.11 8.70 -7.15
CA GLY A 107 -3.46 8.65 -5.85
C GLY A 107 -3.06 7.23 -5.44
N TYR A 108 -2.88 7.02 -4.14
CA TYR A 108 -2.55 5.69 -3.62
C TYR A 108 -3.77 4.76 -3.65
N VAL A 109 -3.53 3.54 -4.08
CA VAL A 109 -4.52 2.46 -4.11
C VAL A 109 -3.96 1.20 -3.47
N ALA A 110 -4.83 0.40 -2.86
CA ALA A 110 -4.51 -0.96 -2.45
C ALA A 110 -4.93 -1.91 -3.58
N LYS A 111 -3.96 -2.51 -4.26
CA LYS A 111 -4.18 -3.36 -5.43
C LYS A 111 -4.05 -4.84 -5.07
N HIS A 112 -5.08 -5.61 -5.40
CA HIS A 112 -5.04 -7.06 -5.25
C HIS A 112 -4.38 -7.72 -6.46
N SER A 113 -3.79 -8.90 -6.29
CA SER A 113 -3.13 -9.68 -7.36
C SER A 113 -4.04 -10.00 -8.56
N THR A 114 -5.35 -10.00 -8.37
CA THR A 114 -6.34 -10.20 -9.44
C THR A 114 -6.59 -8.95 -10.30
N GLY A 115 -5.91 -7.83 -10.03
CA GLY A 115 -6.05 -6.57 -10.75
C GLY A 115 -7.11 -5.62 -10.18
N ASN A 116 -7.93 -6.06 -9.22
CA ASN A 116 -8.87 -5.17 -8.54
C ASN A 116 -8.11 -4.20 -7.63
N SER A 117 -8.41 -2.92 -7.74
CA SER A 117 -7.84 -1.87 -6.90
C SER A 117 -8.92 -1.20 -6.07
N ILE A 118 -8.55 -0.85 -4.83
CA ILE A 118 -9.40 -0.13 -3.91
C ILE A 118 -8.73 1.20 -3.65
N PRO A 119 -9.40 2.35 -3.86
CA PRO A 119 -8.88 3.64 -3.46
C PRO A 119 -8.51 3.61 -1.97
N PHE A 120 -7.28 3.98 -1.66
CA PHE A 120 -6.72 3.83 -0.31
C PHE A 120 -7.44 4.67 0.76
N TRP A 121 -8.11 5.75 0.33
CA TRP A 121 -8.87 6.64 1.21
C TRP A 121 -10.25 6.12 1.64
N ILE A 122 -10.84 5.16 0.89
CA ILE A 122 -12.21 4.66 1.15
C ILE A 122 -12.28 3.75 2.39
N GLY A 123 -11.19 3.09 2.74
CA GLY A 123 -11.20 2.06 3.78
C GLY A 123 -11.05 2.56 5.22
N GLY A 124 -10.54 3.77 5.42
CA GLY A 124 -10.10 4.23 6.74
C GLY A 124 -8.88 3.45 7.26
N VAL A 125 -8.07 4.11 8.06
CA VAL A 125 -6.78 3.60 8.56
C VAL A 125 -6.95 2.34 9.42
N ASP A 126 -8.09 2.19 10.07
CA ASP A 126 -8.38 1.08 11.00
C ASP A 126 -8.57 -0.29 10.34
N LYS A 127 -8.59 -0.33 9.00
CA LYS A 127 -8.86 -1.56 8.23
C LYS A 127 -7.63 -2.18 7.59
N TYR A 128 -6.49 -1.51 7.66
CA TYR A 128 -5.24 -1.98 7.07
C TYR A 128 -4.29 -2.48 8.14
N GLU A 129 -3.57 -3.54 7.83
CA GLU A 129 -2.47 -4.07 8.62
C GLU A 129 -1.31 -4.37 7.70
N VAL A 130 -0.16 -3.72 7.92
CA VAL A 130 1.06 -3.99 7.16
C VAL A 130 1.57 -5.38 7.53
N ILE A 131 1.70 -6.27 6.55
CA ILE A 131 2.18 -7.65 6.73
C ILE A 131 3.53 -7.92 6.06
N GLY A 132 4.03 -6.99 5.28
CA GLY A 132 5.30 -7.08 4.57
C GLY A 132 5.36 -6.05 3.45
N ASN A 133 6.19 -6.31 2.45
CA ASN A 133 6.30 -5.51 1.25
C ASN A 133 6.62 -6.37 0.03
N ILE A 134 6.42 -5.80 -1.17
CA ILE A 134 6.57 -6.55 -2.43
C ILE A 134 8.01 -7.01 -2.72
N TYR A 135 9.00 -6.45 -2.06
CA TYR A 135 10.41 -6.76 -2.28
C TYR A 135 10.94 -7.84 -1.33
N GLU A 136 10.59 -7.75 -0.05
CA GLU A 136 10.96 -8.75 0.97
C GLU A 136 10.06 -9.99 0.91
N ASN A 137 8.78 -9.79 0.62
CA ASN A 137 7.74 -10.81 0.71
C ASN A 137 6.93 -10.93 -0.59
N PRO A 138 7.56 -11.17 -1.75
CA PRO A 138 6.84 -11.24 -3.02
C PRO A 138 5.82 -12.39 -3.07
N GLU A 139 5.96 -13.39 -2.24
CA GLU A 139 5.02 -14.51 -2.09
C GLU A 139 3.64 -14.08 -1.59
N LEU A 140 3.55 -13.00 -0.81
CA LEU A 140 2.28 -12.51 -0.26
C LEU A 140 1.30 -12.01 -1.33
N ILE A 141 1.82 -11.56 -2.47
CA ILE A 141 1.02 -11.03 -3.59
C ILE A 141 0.90 -12.01 -4.76
N ARG A 142 1.73 -13.05 -4.81
CA ARG A 142 1.54 -14.15 -5.74
C ARG A 142 0.37 -14.95 -5.21
N GLY A 143 -0.79 -14.76 -5.83
CA GLY A 143 -1.99 -15.47 -5.42
C GLY A 143 -1.69 -16.95 -5.20
N ASP A 144 -2.06 -17.47 -4.04
CA ASP A 144 -1.99 -18.89 -3.75
C ASP A 144 -2.69 -19.66 -4.85
N THR A 145 -1.91 -20.22 -5.75
CA THR A 145 -2.35 -21.27 -6.63
C THR A 145 -2.42 -22.57 -5.81
N LYS A 146 -3.38 -22.60 -4.95
CA LYS A 146 -3.85 -23.84 -4.34
C LYS A 146 -5.35 -23.92 -4.42
#